data_0b1b24d27d19544016b82bdf7676ee56
#
_entry.id   0b1b24d27d19544016b82bdf7676ee56
#
_cell.length_a   1.000
_cell.length_b   1.000
_cell.length_c   1.000
_cell.angle_alpha   90.00
_cell.angle_beta   90.00
_cell.angle_gamma   90.00
#
_symmetry.space_group_name_H-M   'P 1'
#
loop_
_entity.id
_entity.type
_entity.pdbx_description
1 polymer ?
#
loop_
_entity_poly.entity_id
_entity_poly.type
_entity_poly.pdbx_seq_one_letter_code
_entity_poly.pdbx_strand_id
1 'polypeptide(L)'
;MAIVKEREIWQHLYMERLKRLAVFCGSVMGKDHIYKTEAEKLGKEMANNSITLVYGGGNRGLMGVVAHAVHDNGGKVIGVLPKAMVRPSVTEGQVEDEVYIEDDMHRRKKRMYSLSDGFVALPGGIGTIEEISEIFTWRQLGYTSGNVALYNINNYWDPFLHMLDKAVEDGFLSEKVRESLIVVEDTETLFSRLENERASLPDKLK
;
A
#
# COMPACT_ATOMS: atom_id res chain seq x y z
N MET A 1 -14.47 2.71 37.57
CA MET A 1 -13.87 3.82 36.78
C MET A 1 -12.36 3.64 36.49
N ALA A 2 -11.55 2.98 37.32
CA ALA A 2 -10.11 2.74 37.07
C ALA A 2 -9.85 1.75 35.92
N ILE A 3 -10.58 0.66 35.84
CA ILE A 3 -10.38 -0.44 34.85
C ILE A 3 -10.62 0.00 33.40
N VAL A 4 -11.51 0.96 33.16
CA VAL A 4 -11.77 1.50 31.80
C VAL A 4 -10.60 2.34 31.33
N LYS A 5 -10.01 3.17 32.21
CA LYS A 5 -8.84 3.99 31.89
C LYS A 5 -7.58 3.15 31.62
N GLU A 6 -7.37 2.06 32.36
CA GLU A 6 -6.25 1.16 32.08
C GLU A 6 -6.40 0.46 30.72
N ARG A 7 -7.58 0.01 30.33
CA ARG A 7 -7.82 -0.58 28.99
C ARG A 7 -7.56 0.42 27.87
N GLU A 8 -7.95 1.68 28.01
CA GLU A 8 -7.67 2.74 27.03
C GLU A 8 -6.17 3.06 26.94
N ILE A 9 -5.45 3.06 28.08
CA ILE A 9 -3.99 3.28 28.13
C ILE A 9 -3.26 2.07 27.49
N TRP A 10 -3.68 0.84 27.78
CA TRP A 10 -3.11 -0.35 27.16
C TRP A 10 -3.44 -0.45 25.65
N GLN A 11 -4.61 -0.01 25.23
CA GLN A 11 -4.96 0.09 23.80
C GLN A 11 -4.11 1.14 23.07
N HIS A 12 -3.74 2.23 23.71
CA HIS A 12 -2.85 3.26 23.15
C HIS A 12 -1.37 2.82 23.10
N LEU A 13 -0.93 2.01 24.07
CA LEU A 13 0.43 1.46 24.14
C LEU A 13 0.67 0.26 23.22
N TYR A 14 -0.39 -0.41 22.76
CA TYR A 14 -0.36 -1.53 21.81
C TYR A 14 -0.98 -1.19 20.45
N MET A 15 -0.98 0.06 20.04
CA MET A 15 -1.19 0.38 18.64
C MET A 15 -0.03 -0.24 17.86
N GLU A 16 -0.34 -1.28 17.09
CA GLU A 16 0.66 -1.89 16.21
C GLU A 16 1.10 -0.82 15.22
N ARG A 17 2.29 -0.25 15.50
CA ARG A 17 2.91 0.73 14.61
C ARG A 17 3.08 0.09 13.23
N LEU A 18 2.81 0.85 12.20
CA LEU A 18 3.05 0.44 10.82
C LEU A 18 4.54 0.08 10.65
N LYS A 19 4.86 -1.19 10.44
CA LYS A 19 6.24 -1.67 10.28
C LYS A 19 6.57 -2.01 8.83
N ARG A 20 5.58 -2.45 8.07
CA ARG A 20 5.73 -2.89 6.69
C ARG A 20 4.58 -2.34 5.85
N LEU A 21 4.92 -1.61 4.80
CA LEU A 21 3.96 -1.02 3.88
C LEU A 21 4.13 -1.63 2.50
N ALA A 22 3.06 -2.27 1.99
CA ALA A 22 3.03 -2.65 0.58
C ALA A 22 2.77 -1.41 -0.29
N VAL A 23 3.62 -1.20 -1.29
CA VAL A 23 3.48 -0.09 -2.24
C VAL A 23 3.24 -0.65 -3.63
N PHE A 24 2.09 -0.31 -4.21
CA PHE A 24 1.70 -0.60 -5.59
C PHE A 24 1.86 0.67 -6.42
N CYS A 25 2.55 0.60 -7.55
CA CYS A 25 2.78 1.77 -8.40
C CYS A 25 3.15 1.38 -9.83
N GLY A 26 3.24 2.37 -10.70
CA GLY A 26 3.55 2.16 -12.10
C GLY A 26 4.95 1.60 -12.35
N SER A 27 5.06 0.63 -13.29
CA SER A 27 6.33 0.17 -13.87
C SER A 27 6.92 1.16 -14.88
N VAL A 28 6.30 2.32 -15.04
CA VAL A 28 6.76 3.49 -15.81
C VAL A 28 6.64 4.74 -14.96
N MET A 29 7.34 5.82 -15.34
CA MET A 29 7.40 7.07 -14.55
C MET A 29 6.13 7.91 -14.63
N GLY A 30 5.28 7.67 -15.62
CA GLY A 30 4.25 8.65 -16.00
C GLY A 30 4.84 9.82 -16.79
N LYS A 31 3.99 10.75 -17.22
CA LYS A 31 4.42 11.93 -18.02
C LYS A 31 4.82 13.11 -17.16
N ASP A 32 4.18 13.26 -16.00
CA ASP A 32 4.45 14.36 -15.08
C ASP A 32 5.54 13.99 -14.09
N HIS A 33 6.51 14.89 -13.93
CA HIS A 33 7.65 14.71 -13.03
C HIS A 33 7.24 14.62 -11.55
N ILE A 34 6.07 15.17 -11.20
CA ILE A 34 5.54 15.14 -9.84
C ILE A 34 5.41 13.71 -9.29
N TYR A 35 5.04 12.74 -10.14
CA TYR A 35 4.90 11.35 -9.72
C TYR A 35 6.22 10.76 -9.20
N LYS A 36 7.33 11.08 -9.89
CA LYS A 36 8.67 10.68 -9.45
C LYS A 36 9.03 11.35 -8.13
N THR A 37 8.82 12.66 -8.03
CA THR A 37 9.15 13.46 -6.84
C THR A 37 8.41 12.93 -5.60
N GLU A 38 7.11 12.67 -5.71
CA GLU A 38 6.32 12.15 -4.59
C GLU A 38 6.65 10.69 -4.25
N ALA A 39 7.03 9.87 -5.23
CA ALA A 39 7.54 8.52 -5.00
C ALA A 39 8.88 8.53 -4.25
N GLU A 40 9.81 9.41 -4.61
CA GLU A 40 11.07 9.63 -3.88
C GLU A 40 10.82 10.09 -2.44
N LYS A 41 9.91 11.04 -2.25
CA LYS A 41 9.51 11.55 -0.94
C LYS A 41 8.93 10.42 -0.06
N LEU A 42 8.01 9.62 -0.62
CA LEU A 42 7.44 8.48 0.09
C LEU A 42 8.53 7.51 0.57
N GLY A 43 9.45 7.12 -0.33
CA GLY A 43 10.53 6.19 0.03
C GLY A 43 11.44 6.74 1.13
N LYS A 44 11.81 8.01 1.06
CA LYS A 44 12.60 8.69 2.08
C LYS A 44 11.87 8.72 3.44
N GLU A 45 10.59 9.08 3.44
CA GLU A 45 9.80 9.13 4.68
C GLU A 45 9.55 7.73 5.26
N MET A 46 9.42 6.67 4.44
CA MET A 46 9.39 5.29 4.92
C MET A 46 10.67 4.93 5.67
N ALA A 47 11.84 5.25 5.11
CA ALA A 47 13.13 5.01 5.77
C ALA A 47 13.25 5.78 7.09
N ASN A 48 12.91 7.07 7.10
CA ASN A 48 12.94 7.93 8.29
C ASN A 48 12.05 7.40 9.43
N ASN A 49 10.93 6.78 9.09
CA ASN A 49 9.99 6.19 10.05
C ASN A 49 10.27 4.71 10.35
N SER A 50 11.36 4.13 9.82
CA SER A 50 11.70 2.72 9.97
C SER A 50 10.61 1.78 9.44
N ILE A 51 9.90 2.18 8.40
CA ILE A 51 8.89 1.39 7.70
C ILE A 51 9.56 0.62 6.56
N THR A 52 9.49 -0.70 6.60
CA THR A 52 10.02 -1.56 5.54
C THR A 52 9.12 -1.51 4.31
N LEU A 53 9.69 -1.29 3.13
CA LEU A 53 8.98 -1.39 1.86
C LEU A 53 8.74 -2.85 1.51
N VAL A 54 7.51 -3.19 1.14
CA VAL A 54 7.16 -4.45 0.45
C VAL A 54 6.64 -4.08 -0.94
N TYR A 55 7.25 -4.62 -2.00
CA TYR A 55 6.85 -4.23 -3.36
C TYR A 55 7.06 -5.36 -4.39
N GLY A 56 6.73 -5.08 -5.64
CA GLY A 56 6.74 -6.05 -6.72
C GLY A 56 8.10 -6.49 -7.26
N GLY A 57 9.21 -6.04 -6.67
CA GLY A 57 10.56 -6.49 -7.03
C GLY A 57 11.06 -6.03 -8.40
N GLY A 58 10.46 -4.99 -8.99
CA GLY A 58 10.89 -4.46 -10.30
C GLY A 58 11.65 -3.14 -10.17
N ASN A 59 12.80 -3.03 -10.86
CA ASN A 59 13.64 -1.81 -10.80
C ASN A 59 13.26 -0.74 -11.85
N ARG A 60 12.03 -0.75 -12.39
CA ARG A 60 11.58 0.19 -13.40
C ARG A 60 10.46 1.10 -12.91
N GLY A 61 10.39 2.29 -13.53
CA GLY A 61 9.33 3.26 -13.24
C GLY A 61 9.31 3.70 -11.78
N LEU A 62 8.12 3.98 -11.27
CA LEU A 62 7.95 4.41 -9.89
C LEU A 62 8.33 3.32 -8.87
N MET A 63 8.24 2.04 -9.24
CA MET A 63 8.69 0.93 -8.38
C MET A 63 10.17 1.07 -8.02
N GLY A 64 11.04 1.24 -9.04
CA GLY A 64 12.47 1.45 -8.81
C GLY A 64 12.73 2.73 -8.02
N VAL A 65 12.01 3.81 -8.31
CA VAL A 65 12.16 5.10 -7.59
C VAL A 65 11.90 4.94 -6.09
N VAL A 66 10.79 4.32 -5.71
CA VAL A 66 10.47 4.11 -4.28
C VAL A 66 11.51 3.20 -3.62
N ALA A 67 11.89 2.07 -4.28
CA ALA A 67 12.84 1.12 -3.72
C ALA A 67 14.22 1.77 -3.47
N HIS A 68 14.77 2.48 -4.46
CA HIS A 68 16.01 3.23 -4.29
C HIS A 68 15.91 4.31 -3.23
N ALA A 69 14.81 5.07 -3.18
CA ALA A 69 14.63 6.11 -2.17
C ALA A 69 14.59 5.55 -0.74
N VAL A 70 14.00 4.37 -0.53
CA VAL A 70 14.05 3.67 0.77
C VAL A 70 15.48 3.22 1.09
N HIS A 71 16.12 2.50 0.16
CA HIS A 71 17.48 1.95 0.34
C HIS A 71 18.52 3.04 0.59
N ASP A 72 18.56 4.07 -0.23
CA ASP A 72 19.56 5.16 -0.18
C ASP A 72 19.45 6.00 1.11
N ASN A 73 18.30 5.95 1.77
CA ASN A 73 18.10 6.58 3.08
C ASN A 73 18.17 5.57 4.25
N GLY A 74 18.76 4.37 4.03
CA GLY A 74 19.04 3.38 5.07
C GLY A 74 17.81 2.58 5.54
N GLY A 75 16.70 2.63 4.80
CA GLY A 75 15.52 1.82 5.05
C GLY A 75 15.65 0.40 4.49
N LYS A 76 14.69 -0.47 4.80
CA LYS A 76 14.66 -1.86 4.34
C LYS A 76 13.69 -2.06 3.19
N VAL A 77 14.09 -2.91 2.22
CA VAL A 77 13.33 -3.20 1.01
C VAL A 77 13.13 -4.70 0.86
N ILE A 78 11.89 -5.13 0.69
CA ILE A 78 11.50 -6.52 0.40
C ILE A 78 10.86 -6.57 -0.99
N GLY A 79 11.47 -7.32 -1.90
CA GLY A 79 10.95 -7.57 -3.23
C GLY A 79 10.22 -8.92 -3.31
N VAL A 80 9.07 -8.96 -4.00
CA VAL A 80 8.34 -10.22 -4.24
C VAL A 80 8.06 -10.36 -5.72
N LEU A 81 8.68 -11.36 -6.37
CA LEU A 81 8.57 -11.60 -7.81
C LEU A 81 7.98 -12.97 -8.12
N PRO A 82 7.19 -13.09 -9.19
CA PRO A 82 6.88 -14.40 -9.75
C PRO A 82 8.08 -14.89 -10.58
N LYS A 83 8.34 -16.19 -10.59
CA LYS A 83 9.44 -16.83 -11.36
C LYS A 83 9.51 -16.35 -12.82
N ALA A 84 8.36 -16.21 -13.45
CA ALA A 84 8.28 -15.77 -14.84
C ALA A 84 8.83 -14.36 -15.11
N MET A 85 8.95 -13.52 -14.08
CA MET A 85 9.47 -12.16 -14.17
C MET A 85 10.93 -12.03 -13.72
N VAL A 86 11.57 -13.07 -13.22
CA VAL A 86 12.98 -13.09 -12.83
C VAL A 86 13.85 -13.11 -14.09
N ARG A 87 14.27 -11.92 -14.53
CA ARG A 87 15.11 -11.72 -15.73
C ARG A 87 15.86 -10.39 -15.62
N PRO A 88 17.05 -10.23 -16.23
CA PRO A 88 17.88 -9.02 -16.10
C PRO A 88 17.13 -7.71 -16.34
N SER A 89 16.25 -7.67 -17.34
CA SER A 89 15.44 -6.48 -17.64
C SER A 89 14.50 -6.02 -16.53
N VAL A 90 14.28 -6.83 -15.51
CA VAL A 90 13.42 -6.53 -14.33
C VAL A 90 14.27 -6.38 -13.08
N THR A 91 15.33 -7.19 -12.93
CA THR A 91 16.09 -7.34 -11.70
C THR A 91 17.46 -6.63 -11.70
N GLU A 92 17.93 -6.13 -12.84
CA GLU A 92 19.19 -5.39 -12.90
C GLU A 92 19.13 -4.10 -12.06
N GLY A 93 20.11 -3.91 -11.18
CA GLY A 93 20.19 -2.74 -10.28
C GLY A 93 19.22 -2.78 -9.12
N GLN A 94 18.70 -3.94 -8.75
CA GLN A 94 17.86 -4.12 -7.55
C GLN A 94 18.62 -3.78 -6.25
N VAL A 95 17.88 -3.30 -5.27
CA VAL A 95 18.40 -2.81 -3.98
C VAL A 95 17.73 -3.50 -2.78
N GLU A 96 17.06 -4.63 -3.01
CA GLU A 96 16.34 -5.37 -1.97
C GLU A 96 17.28 -6.01 -0.96
N ASP A 97 16.94 -5.89 0.33
CA ASP A 97 17.54 -6.64 1.43
C ASP A 97 17.05 -8.10 1.45
N GLU A 98 15.79 -8.31 1.03
CA GLU A 98 15.15 -9.63 0.94
C GLU A 98 14.40 -9.76 -0.37
N VAL A 99 14.51 -10.93 -1.03
CA VAL A 99 13.77 -11.25 -2.26
C VAL A 99 13.02 -12.56 -2.09
N TYR A 100 11.71 -12.53 -2.33
CA TYR A 100 10.86 -13.72 -2.39
C TYR A 100 10.50 -14.02 -3.84
N ILE A 101 10.75 -15.26 -4.28
CA ILE A 101 10.39 -15.74 -5.62
C ILE A 101 9.24 -16.71 -5.48
N GLU A 102 8.10 -16.37 -6.05
CA GLU A 102 6.87 -17.16 -5.99
C GLU A 102 6.57 -17.84 -7.33
N ASP A 103 5.85 -18.95 -7.29
CA ASP A 103 5.58 -19.76 -8.50
C ASP A 103 4.72 -19.03 -9.52
N ASP A 104 3.75 -18.25 -9.04
CA ASP A 104 2.78 -17.53 -9.87
C ASP A 104 2.40 -16.16 -9.30
N MET A 105 1.59 -15.41 -10.06
CA MET A 105 1.16 -14.07 -9.69
C MET A 105 0.24 -14.04 -8.46
N HIS A 106 -0.60 -15.07 -8.25
CA HIS A 106 -1.50 -15.13 -7.11
C HIS A 106 -0.72 -15.35 -5.81
N ARG A 107 0.25 -16.28 -5.82
CA ARG A 107 1.14 -16.52 -4.69
C ARG A 107 1.99 -15.29 -4.37
N ARG A 108 2.51 -14.60 -5.40
CA ARG A 108 3.23 -13.34 -5.24
C ARG A 108 2.39 -12.32 -4.48
N LYS A 109 1.18 -12.02 -4.93
CA LYS A 109 0.30 -11.05 -4.27
C LYS A 109 -0.03 -11.49 -2.84
N LYS A 110 -0.41 -12.75 -2.64
CA LYS A 110 -0.66 -13.29 -1.31
C LYS A 110 0.55 -13.14 -0.38
N ARG A 111 1.78 -13.34 -0.89
CA ARG A 111 3.01 -13.11 -0.11
C ARG A 111 3.14 -11.65 0.28
N MET A 112 3.00 -10.72 -0.66
CA MET A 112 3.05 -9.28 -0.38
C MET A 112 2.05 -8.88 0.71
N TYR A 113 0.82 -9.37 0.60
CA TYR A 113 -0.24 -9.07 1.58
C TYR A 113 0.07 -9.64 2.97
N SER A 114 0.63 -10.87 3.04
CA SER A 114 0.99 -11.49 4.32
C SER A 114 2.19 -10.85 5.01
N LEU A 115 3.03 -10.12 4.28
CA LEU A 115 4.20 -9.44 4.81
C LEU A 115 3.90 -8.00 5.27
N SER A 116 2.70 -7.47 5.00
CA SER A 116 2.41 -6.05 5.14
C SER A 116 1.34 -5.76 6.18
N ASP A 117 1.50 -4.67 6.89
CA ASP A 117 0.58 -4.15 7.92
C ASP A 117 -0.36 -3.09 7.33
N GLY A 118 0.00 -2.52 6.17
CA GLY A 118 -0.76 -1.52 5.43
C GLY A 118 -0.44 -1.56 3.95
N PHE A 119 -1.28 -0.89 3.15
CA PHE A 119 -1.23 -0.94 1.69
C PHE A 119 -1.47 0.44 1.09
N VAL A 120 -0.64 0.84 0.12
CA VAL A 120 -0.82 2.11 -0.59
C VAL A 120 -0.61 1.94 -2.08
N ALA A 121 -1.46 2.58 -2.88
CA ALA A 121 -1.23 2.73 -4.31
C ALA A 121 -0.86 4.18 -4.67
N LEU A 122 0.29 4.33 -5.33
CA LEU A 122 0.65 5.52 -6.10
C LEU A 122 0.07 5.40 -7.51
N PRO A 123 0.14 6.47 -8.32
CA PRO A 123 -0.22 6.39 -9.74
C PRO A 123 0.42 5.21 -10.46
N GLY A 124 -0.38 4.50 -11.26
CA GLY A 124 0.09 3.32 -11.98
C GLY A 124 -0.90 2.83 -13.03
N GLY A 125 -0.56 1.76 -13.72
CA GLY A 125 -1.38 1.17 -14.76
C GLY A 125 -2.38 0.14 -14.24
N ILE A 126 -2.85 -0.73 -15.16
CA ILE A 126 -3.87 -1.73 -14.86
C ILE A 126 -3.44 -2.73 -13.77
N GLY A 127 -2.15 -3.05 -13.67
CA GLY A 127 -1.64 -3.91 -12.59
C GLY A 127 -1.78 -3.26 -11.21
N THR A 128 -1.52 -1.95 -11.11
CA THR A 128 -1.70 -1.19 -9.86
C THR A 128 -3.18 -1.12 -9.45
N ILE A 129 -4.08 -0.91 -10.44
CA ILE A 129 -5.53 -0.91 -10.22
C ILE A 129 -6.00 -2.29 -9.75
N GLU A 130 -5.48 -3.35 -10.35
CA GLU A 130 -5.81 -4.74 -10.00
C GLU A 130 -5.35 -5.06 -8.56
N GLU A 131 -4.09 -4.75 -8.21
CA GLU A 131 -3.53 -5.00 -6.88
C GLU A 131 -4.29 -4.25 -5.78
N ILE A 132 -4.57 -2.97 -5.98
CA ILE A 132 -5.31 -2.17 -4.97
C ILE A 132 -6.77 -2.60 -4.84
N SER A 133 -7.42 -2.98 -5.95
CA SER A 133 -8.80 -3.48 -5.92
C SER A 133 -8.91 -4.83 -5.22
N GLU A 134 -7.94 -5.72 -5.44
CA GLU A 134 -7.90 -7.03 -4.77
C GLU A 134 -7.70 -6.87 -3.27
N ILE A 135 -6.70 -6.10 -2.83
CA ILE A 135 -6.45 -5.94 -1.39
C ILE A 135 -7.57 -5.17 -0.69
N PHE A 136 -8.20 -4.21 -1.36
CA PHE A 136 -9.36 -3.52 -0.84
C PHE A 136 -10.56 -4.46 -0.67
N THR A 137 -10.76 -5.39 -1.61
CA THR A 137 -11.74 -6.47 -1.49
C THR A 137 -11.40 -7.40 -0.31
N TRP A 138 -10.13 -7.78 -0.13
CA TRP A 138 -9.71 -8.60 1.00
C TRP A 138 -9.96 -7.90 2.35
N ARG A 139 -9.73 -6.60 2.41
CA ARG A 139 -10.06 -5.80 3.58
C ARG A 139 -11.56 -5.82 3.87
N GLN A 140 -12.40 -5.62 2.84
CA GLN A 140 -13.86 -5.68 2.96
C GLN A 140 -14.37 -7.04 3.45
N LEU A 141 -13.70 -8.13 3.05
CA LEU A 141 -14.04 -9.50 3.43
C LEU A 141 -13.41 -9.95 4.76
N GLY A 142 -12.59 -9.10 5.42
CA GLY A 142 -11.95 -9.42 6.68
C GLY A 142 -10.73 -10.34 6.58
N TYR A 143 -10.17 -10.56 5.38
CA TYR A 143 -8.95 -11.35 5.18
C TYR A 143 -7.68 -10.60 5.57
N THR A 144 -7.73 -9.30 5.72
CA THR A 144 -6.66 -8.46 6.26
C THR A 144 -7.24 -7.37 7.17
N SER A 145 -6.49 -7.00 8.19
CA SER A 145 -6.78 -5.85 9.07
C SER A 145 -6.05 -4.58 8.64
N GLY A 146 -5.08 -4.70 7.73
CA GLY A 146 -4.28 -3.57 7.25
C GLY A 146 -5.12 -2.54 6.49
N ASN A 147 -4.88 -1.27 6.75
CA ASN A 147 -5.53 -0.17 6.06
C ASN A 147 -5.07 -0.07 4.61
N VAL A 148 -5.97 0.37 3.73
CA VAL A 148 -5.73 0.52 2.29
C VAL A 148 -5.87 1.99 1.91
N ALA A 149 -4.84 2.53 1.23
CA ALA A 149 -4.78 3.93 0.87
C ALA A 149 -4.51 4.15 -0.62
N LEU A 150 -5.02 5.25 -1.15
CA LEU A 150 -4.63 5.85 -2.41
C LEU A 150 -3.83 7.12 -2.13
N TYR A 151 -2.59 7.19 -2.63
CA TYR A 151 -1.84 8.43 -2.66
C TYR A 151 -2.20 9.18 -3.95
N ASN A 152 -3.11 10.14 -3.79
CA ASN A 152 -3.78 10.83 -4.90
C ASN A 152 -2.94 11.99 -5.46
N ILE A 153 -1.76 11.68 -5.90
CA ILE A 153 -0.82 12.64 -6.50
C ILE A 153 -1.44 13.26 -7.75
N ASN A 154 -1.56 14.58 -7.75
CA ASN A 154 -2.10 15.35 -8.87
C ASN A 154 -3.48 14.86 -9.34
N ASN A 155 -4.35 14.48 -8.40
CA ASN A 155 -5.73 14.00 -8.65
C ASN A 155 -5.80 12.78 -9.58
N TYR A 156 -4.72 11.98 -9.62
CA TYR A 156 -4.64 10.81 -10.50
C TYR A 156 -5.75 9.79 -10.24
N TRP A 157 -6.14 9.60 -8.98
CA TRP A 157 -7.13 8.60 -8.58
C TRP A 157 -8.58 9.07 -8.65
N ASP A 158 -8.86 10.36 -8.96
CA ASP A 158 -10.22 10.90 -9.00
C ASP A 158 -11.17 10.08 -9.89
N PRO A 159 -10.79 9.66 -11.12
CA PRO A 159 -11.70 8.83 -11.94
C PRO A 159 -12.04 7.48 -11.29
N PHE A 160 -11.10 6.87 -10.57
CA PHE A 160 -11.33 5.62 -9.84
C PHE A 160 -12.25 5.85 -8.64
N LEU A 161 -12.05 6.94 -7.90
CA LEU A 161 -12.90 7.34 -6.79
C LEU A 161 -14.34 7.61 -7.26
N HIS A 162 -14.52 8.34 -8.35
CA HIS A 162 -15.84 8.59 -8.96
C HIS A 162 -16.54 7.26 -9.36
N MET A 163 -15.79 6.27 -9.85
CA MET A 163 -16.36 4.94 -10.14
C MET A 163 -16.86 4.25 -8.86
N LEU A 164 -16.10 4.34 -7.75
CA LEU A 164 -16.51 3.78 -6.47
C LEU A 164 -17.72 4.53 -5.90
N ASP A 165 -17.76 5.85 -6.01
CA ASP A 165 -18.89 6.68 -5.58
C ASP A 165 -20.16 6.31 -6.38
N LYS A 166 -20.01 6.10 -7.69
CA LYS A 166 -21.11 5.60 -8.52
C LYS A 166 -21.60 4.22 -8.09
N ALA A 167 -20.69 3.34 -7.68
CA ALA A 167 -21.08 2.03 -7.15
C ALA A 167 -21.83 2.13 -5.81
N VAL A 168 -21.56 3.15 -5.00
CA VAL A 168 -22.36 3.45 -3.79
C VAL A 168 -23.75 3.94 -4.16
N GLU A 169 -23.86 4.92 -5.06
CA GLU A 169 -25.12 5.46 -5.53
C GLU A 169 -26.06 4.38 -6.08
N ASP A 170 -25.49 3.44 -6.87
CA ASP A 170 -26.25 2.35 -7.50
C ASP A 170 -26.47 1.14 -6.55
N GLY A 171 -25.95 1.19 -5.31
CA GLY A 171 -26.15 0.16 -4.28
C GLY A 171 -25.27 -1.09 -4.42
N PHE A 172 -24.23 -1.07 -5.25
CA PHE A 172 -23.26 -2.17 -5.39
C PHE A 172 -22.15 -2.14 -4.33
N LEU A 173 -21.87 -0.97 -3.75
CA LEU A 173 -20.89 -0.76 -2.68
C LEU A 173 -21.57 -0.05 -1.51
N SER A 174 -21.27 -0.45 -0.26
CA SER A 174 -21.77 0.32 0.88
C SER A 174 -20.90 1.56 1.13
N GLU A 175 -21.53 2.66 1.53
CA GLU A 175 -20.85 3.90 1.92
C GLU A 175 -19.73 3.66 2.94
N LYS A 176 -20.00 2.85 3.96
CA LYS A 176 -19.02 2.48 4.98
C LYS A 176 -17.78 1.79 4.42
N VAL A 177 -17.92 0.96 3.40
CA VAL A 177 -16.77 0.34 2.71
C VAL A 177 -16.02 1.39 1.90
N ARG A 178 -16.72 2.24 1.14
CA ARG A 178 -16.11 3.34 0.38
C ARG A 178 -15.31 4.29 1.29
N GLU A 179 -15.84 4.67 2.42
CA GLU A 179 -15.20 5.53 3.42
C GLU A 179 -13.96 4.88 4.05
N SER A 180 -13.89 3.55 4.09
CA SER A 180 -12.73 2.84 4.62
C SER A 180 -11.50 2.89 3.70
N LEU A 181 -11.65 3.31 2.45
CA LEU A 181 -10.54 3.56 1.54
C LEU A 181 -9.95 4.93 1.86
N ILE A 182 -8.75 4.94 2.38
CA ILE A 182 -8.01 6.16 2.72
C ILE A 182 -7.57 6.86 1.43
N VAL A 183 -7.80 8.16 1.33
CA VAL A 183 -7.32 8.99 0.22
C VAL A 183 -6.53 10.15 0.81
N VAL A 184 -5.30 10.33 0.33
CA VAL A 184 -4.37 11.37 0.82
C VAL A 184 -3.59 11.99 -0.32
N GLU A 185 -3.08 13.18 -0.10
CA GLU A 185 -2.28 13.96 -1.06
C GLU A 185 -0.85 14.21 -0.57
N ASP A 186 -0.52 13.75 0.65
CA ASP A 186 0.81 13.91 1.25
C ASP A 186 1.20 12.69 2.12
N THR A 187 2.51 12.54 2.35
CA THR A 187 3.08 11.40 3.08
C THR A 187 2.84 11.45 4.59
N GLU A 188 2.77 12.64 5.20
CA GLU A 188 2.56 12.80 6.63
C GLU A 188 1.15 12.33 7.02
N THR A 189 0.15 12.80 6.28
CA THR A 189 -1.24 12.36 6.41
C THR A 189 -1.37 10.86 6.11
N LEU A 190 -0.65 10.32 5.10
CA LEU A 190 -0.68 8.90 4.75
C LEU A 190 -0.32 8.02 5.95
N PHE A 191 0.84 8.22 6.57
CA PHE A 191 1.28 7.36 7.66
C PHE A 191 0.39 7.51 8.89
N SER A 192 0.02 8.74 9.24
CA SER A 192 -0.89 9.00 10.34
C SER A 192 -2.22 8.27 10.18
N ARG A 193 -2.83 8.32 8.99
CA ARG A 193 -4.11 7.65 8.72
C ARG A 193 -3.97 6.13 8.65
N LEU A 194 -2.90 5.61 8.02
CA LEU A 194 -2.65 4.16 7.98
C LEU A 194 -2.50 3.54 9.38
N GLU A 195 -1.90 4.27 10.33
CA GLU A 195 -1.73 3.80 11.71
C GLU A 195 -3.00 3.93 12.56
N ASN A 196 -3.74 5.03 12.40
CA ASN A 196 -4.77 5.42 13.36
C ASN A 196 -6.20 5.10 12.93
N GLU A 197 -6.49 4.98 11.62
CA GLU A 197 -7.84 4.69 11.18
C GLU A 197 -8.19 3.21 11.34
N ARG A 198 -9.29 2.96 12.04
CA ARG A 198 -9.88 1.63 12.20
C ARG A 198 -11.31 1.66 11.70
N ALA A 199 -11.47 1.39 10.42
CA ALA A 199 -12.82 1.15 9.90
C ALA A 199 -13.33 -0.19 10.45
N SER A 200 -14.36 -0.14 11.30
CA SER A 200 -15.16 -1.31 11.62
C SER A 200 -16.00 -1.67 10.41
N LEU A 201 -15.47 -2.49 9.52
CA LEU A 201 -16.21 -2.96 8.35
C LEU A 201 -17.25 -4.00 8.76
N PRO A 202 -18.43 -4.02 8.12
CA PRO A 202 -19.41 -5.05 8.36
C PRO A 202 -18.84 -6.40 7.93
N ASP A 203 -18.94 -7.39 8.80
CA ASP A 203 -18.61 -8.77 8.46
C ASP A 203 -19.62 -9.28 7.43
N LYS A 204 -19.23 -9.31 6.15
CA LYS A 204 -20.08 -9.81 5.05
C LYS A 204 -20.24 -11.34 5.06
N LEU A 205 -19.49 -12.03 5.92
CA LEU A 205 -19.53 -13.49 6.04
C LEU A 205 -20.43 -13.95 7.19
N LYS A 206 -21.00 -13.02 7.95
CA LYS A 206 -22.10 -13.23 8.89
C LYS A 206 -23.39 -12.74 8.28
#